data_8618f31a53dd5a215d3c1ed58c5c66ce
#
_entry.id   8618f31a53dd5a215d3c1ed58c5c66ce
#
_cell.length_a   1.000
_cell.length_b   1.000
_cell.length_c   1.000
_cell.angle_alpha   90.00
_cell.angle_beta   90.00
_cell.angle_gamma   90.00
#
_symmetry.space_group_name_H-M   'P 1'
#
loop_
_entity.id
_entity.type
_entity.pdbx_description
1 polymer ?
#
loop_
_entity_poly.entity_id
_entity_poly.type
_entity_poly.pdbx_seq_one_letter_code
_entity_poly.pdbx_strand_id
1 'polypeptide(L)'
;MNPVIRPATEAELPTVGALIALSFDHLEQNHSLVPDPAARLRVMGDFFTLLTEHAPLCGKVEVIDGPAGDLVAAAVWFDRTHEMPEIPHYDDRLAALAGEWLPNFHALDELFDKHHPVDPHWHLAFLAVHPDHQHGGLGGALMDNTHQDLGGTPAYLEATNDDNIRLYRRYGYSDMIPFDIHMPDDTPFYRMWRS
;
A
#
# COMPACT_ATOMS: atom_id res chain seq x y z
N MET A 1 -12.14 3.97 -22.92
CA MET A 1 -13.13 3.36 -21.99
C MET A 1 -12.54 3.53 -20.59
N ASN A 2 -13.38 3.95 -19.64
CA ASN A 2 -12.93 3.95 -18.24
C ASN A 2 -12.77 2.48 -17.79
N PRO A 3 -11.72 2.15 -17.04
CA PRO A 3 -11.57 0.82 -16.51
C PRO A 3 -12.73 0.47 -15.57
N VAL A 4 -13.11 -0.81 -15.53
CA VAL A 4 -14.09 -1.28 -14.55
C VAL A 4 -13.36 -1.56 -13.25
N ILE A 5 -13.73 -0.84 -12.19
CA ILE A 5 -13.20 -1.01 -10.85
C ILE A 5 -14.20 -1.84 -10.06
N ARG A 6 -13.73 -2.85 -9.37
CA ARG A 6 -14.54 -3.72 -8.53
C ARG A 6 -13.84 -4.08 -7.22
N PRO A 7 -14.59 -4.45 -6.17
CA PRO A 7 -13.98 -5.08 -5.00
C PRO A 7 -13.23 -6.36 -5.37
N ALA A 8 -12.10 -6.62 -4.73
CA ALA A 8 -11.45 -7.93 -4.80
C ALA A 8 -12.29 -8.98 -4.05
N THR A 9 -12.34 -10.18 -4.57
CA THR A 9 -12.86 -11.34 -3.84
C THR A 9 -11.82 -11.85 -2.84
N GLU A 10 -12.26 -12.55 -1.80
CA GLU A 10 -11.35 -13.13 -0.80
C GLU A 10 -10.30 -14.06 -1.45
N ALA A 11 -10.68 -14.83 -2.45
CA ALA A 11 -9.78 -15.73 -3.18
C ALA A 11 -8.71 -15.00 -4.01
N GLU A 12 -8.91 -13.72 -4.32
CA GLU A 12 -7.95 -12.89 -5.09
C GLU A 12 -6.94 -12.16 -4.21
N LEU A 13 -7.14 -12.06 -2.89
CA LEU A 13 -6.25 -11.30 -2.01
C LEU A 13 -4.78 -11.73 -2.09
N PRO A 14 -4.42 -13.02 -2.19
CA PRO A 14 -3.04 -13.42 -2.42
C PRO A 14 -2.50 -12.93 -3.79
N THR A 15 -3.33 -12.90 -4.82
CA THR A 15 -2.95 -12.36 -6.15
C THR A 15 -2.72 -10.85 -6.08
N VAL A 16 -3.52 -10.13 -5.28
CA VAL A 16 -3.32 -8.69 -5.02
C VAL A 16 -1.98 -8.47 -4.31
N GLY A 17 -1.65 -9.27 -3.28
CA GLY A 17 -0.35 -9.18 -2.59
C GLY A 17 0.83 -9.40 -3.55
N ALA A 18 0.74 -10.40 -4.42
CA ALA A 18 1.76 -10.67 -5.45
C ALA A 18 1.87 -9.53 -6.49
N LEU A 19 0.74 -8.94 -6.91
CA LEU A 19 0.72 -7.79 -7.81
C LEU A 19 1.40 -6.56 -7.17
N ILE A 20 1.14 -6.29 -5.89
CA ILE A 20 1.80 -5.21 -5.15
C ILE A 20 3.31 -5.45 -5.10
N ALA A 21 3.75 -6.66 -4.75
CA ALA A 21 5.16 -7.02 -4.70
C ALA A 21 5.86 -6.80 -6.05
N LEU A 22 5.25 -7.25 -7.13
CA LEU A 22 5.77 -7.06 -8.49
C LEU A 22 5.84 -5.59 -8.88
N SER A 23 4.77 -4.82 -8.58
CA SER A 23 4.68 -3.40 -8.90
C SER A 23 5.74 -2.58 -8.14
N PHE A 24 6.08 -2.98 -6.91
CA PHE A 24 6.96 -2.27 -6.00
C PHE A 24 8.39 -2.83 -5.96
N ASP A 25 8.70 -3.89 -6.73
CA ASP A 25 10.03 -4.54 -6.68
C ASP A 25 11.19 -3.59 -6.96
N HIS A 26 10.96 -2.56 -7.79
CA HIS A 26 11.96 -1.55 -8.13
C HIS A 26 12.17 -0.47 -7.05
N LEU A 27 11.33 -0.40 -6.00
CA LEU A 27 11.38 0.64 -4.98
C LEU A 27 12.50 0.39 -3.97
N GLU A 28 13.18 1.46 -3.56
CA GLU A 28 14.24 1.41 -2.54
C GLU A 28 13.72 0.84 -1.21
N GLN A 29 12.47 1.12 -0.85
CA GLN A 29 11.82 0.62 0.36
C GLN A 29 11.76 -0.92 0.37
N ASN A 30 11.44 -1.54 -0.75
CA ASN A 30 11.44 -3.00 -0.83
C ASN A 30 12.86 -3.59 -0.82
N HIS A 31 13.85 -2.85 -1.35
CA HIS A 31 15.25 -3.24 -1.27
C HIS A 31 15.79 -3.12 0.17
N SER A 32 15.36 -2.10 0.91
CA SER A 32 15.69 -1.93 2.33
C SER A 32 15.12 -3.08 3.18
N LEU A 33 13.87 -3.47 2.93
CA LEU A 33 13.22 -4.56 3.68
C LEU A 33 13.84 -5.93 3.35
N VAL A 34 14.02 -6.24 2.05
CA VAL A 34 14.56 -7.51 1.57
C VAL A 34 15.64 -7.25 0.51
N PRO A 35 16.90 -7.10 0.93
CA PRO A 35 18.01 -6.81 0.02
C PRO A 35 18.29 -7.90 -1.01
N ASP A 36 18.02 -9.19 -0.68
CA ASP A 36 18.23 -10.30 -1.60
C ASP A 36 17.18 -10.34 -2.72
N PRO A 37 17.57 -10.07 -3.99
CA PRO A 37 16.64 -10.06 -5.10
C PRO A 37 16.00 -11.44 -5.37
N ALA A 38 16.66 -12.54 -4.99
CA ALA A 38 16.13 -13.88 -5.19
C ALA A 38 14.97 -14.22 -4.23
N ALA A 39 14.95 -13.58 -3.06
CA ALA A 39 13.91 -13.78 -2.06
C ALA A 39 12.82 -12.71 -2.09
N ARG A 40 13.16 -11.50 -2.59
CA ARG A 40 12.34 -10.29 -2.43
C ARG A 40 10.90 -10.45 -2.88
N LEU A 41 10.66 -10.87 -4.12
CA LEU A 41 9.29 -11.01 -4.65
C LEU A 41 8.43 -11.95 -3.80
N ARG A 42 9.01 -13.06 -3.32
CA ARG A 42 8.29 -14.00 -2.46
C ARG A 42 7.97 -13.37 -1.10
N VAL A 43 8.98 -12.89 -0.40
CA VAL A 43 8.82 -12.33 0.96
C VAL A 43 7.88 -11.13 0.96
N MET A 44 8.07 -10.21 0.01
CA MET A 44 7.19 -9.04 -0.11
C MET A 44 5.78 -9.43 -0.55
N GLY A 45 5.62 -10.44 -1.41
CA GLY A 45 4.31 -10.98 -1.78
C GLY A 45 3.56 -11.55 -0.58
N ASP A 46 4.24 -12.33 0.25
CA ASP A 46 3.67 -12.88 1.49
C ASP A 46 3.33 -11.77 2.49
N PHE A 47 4.20 -10.75 2.63
CA PHE A 47 3.96 -9.59 3.50
C PHE A 47 2.75 -8.75 3.04
N PHE A 48 2.68 -8.40 1.77
CA PHE A 48 1.53 -7.66 1.25
C PHE A 48 0.24 -8.48 1.30
N THR A 49 0.31 -9.80 1.12
CA THR A 49 -0.83 -10.70 1.30
C THR A 49 -1.35 -10.67 2.74
N LEU A 50 -0.44 -10.74 3.73
CA LEU A 50 -0.79 -10.66 5.16
C LEU A 50 -1.62 -9.41 5.48
N LEU A 51 -1.24 -8.24 4.94
CA LEU A 51 -1.95 -6.98 5.13
C LEU A 51 -3.22 -6.90 4.29
N THR A 52 -3.18 -7.37 3.06
CA THR A 52 -4.32 -7.33 2.13
C THR A 52 -5.47 -8.23 2.59
N GLU A 53 -5.19 -9.40 3.18
CA GLU A 53 -6.18 -10.29 3.78
C GLU A 53 -6.96 -9.63 4.94
N HIS A 54 -6.33 -8.70 5.64
CA HIS A 54 -6.95 -7.96 6.74
C HIS A 54 -7.82 -6.79 6.27
N ALA A 55 -7.51 -6.19 5.14
CA ALA A 55 -8.16 -4.98 4.64
C ALA A 55 -9.69 -5.07 4.50
N PRO A 56 -10.32 -6.19 4.07
CA PRO A 56 -11.79 -6.29 4.01
C PRO A 56 -12.50 -6.18 5.35
N LEU A 57 -11.82 -6.40 6.48
CA LEU A 57 -12.39 -6.31 7.83
C LEU A 57 -12.47 -4.85 8.32
N CYS A 58 -11.65 -3.96 7.79
CA CYS A 58 -11.47 -2.60 8.27
C CYS A 58 -11.16 -1.59 7.17
N GLY A 59 -11.63 -1.85 5.95
CA GLY A 59 -11.36 -1.02 4.80
C GLY A 59 -11.86 -1.65 3.50
N LYS A 60 -11.10 -1.51 2.42
CA LYS A 60 -11.46 -2.08 1.11
C LYS A 60 -10.25 -2.40 0.26
N VAL A 61 -10.42 -3.38 -0.63
CA VAL A 61 -9.48 -3.73 -1.69
C VAL A 61 -10.20 -3.59 -3.02
N GLU A 62 -9.77 -2.67 -3.86
CA GLU A 62 -10.33 -2.39 -5.18
C GLU A 62 -9.34 -2.85 -6.26
N VAL A 63 -9.85 -3.48 -7.31
CA VAL A 63 -9.03 -4.06 -8.38
C VAL A 63 -9.56 -3.69 -9.76
N ILE A 64 -8.68 -3.77 -10.75
CA ILE A 64 -8.99 -3.64 -12.18
C ILE A 64 -8.49 -4.89 -12.88
N ASP A 65 -9.40 -5.51 -13.66
CA ASP A 65 -9.06 -6.64 -14.52
C ASP A 65 -8.44 -6.16 -15.83
N GLY A 66 -7.40 -6.86 -16.27
CA GLY A 66 -6.81 -6.70 -17.58
C GLY A 66 -7.60 -7.39 -18.69
N PRO A 67 -7.21 -7.19 -19.95
CA PRO A 67 -7.91 -7.79 -21.10
C PRO A 67 -7.94 -9.32 -21.12
N ALA A 68 -6.97 -9.96 -20.44
CA ALA A 68 -6.87 -11.42 -20.32
C ALA A 68 -7.63 -11.98 -19.08
N GLY A 69 -8.21 -11.09 -18.26
CA GLY A 69 -8.89 -11.46 -17.01
C GLY A 69 -7.96 -11.60 -15.81
N ASP A 70 -6.70 -11.21 -15.96
CA ASP A 70 -5.71 -11.08 -14.88
C ASP A 70 -5.87 -9.76 -14.13
N LEU A 71 -5.41 -9.68 -12.88
CA LEU A 71 -5.43 -8.43 -12.13
C LEU A 71 -4.26 -7.55 -12.59
N VAL A 72 -4.57 -6.33 -13.04
CA VAL A 72 -3.55 -5.38 -13.54
C VAL A 72 -3.37 -4.14 -12.67
N ALA A 73 -4.30 -3.85 -11.77
CA ALA A 73 -4.15 -2.77 -10.79
C ALA A 73 -4.94 -3.07 -9.52
N ALA A 74 -4.45 -2.55 -8.39
CA ALA A 74 -5.10 -2.67 -7.09
C ALA A 74 -4.87 -1.43 -6.24
N ALA A 75 -5.87 -1.09 -5.40
CA ALA A 75 -5.76 -0.13 -4.31
C ALA A 75 -6.23 -0.79 -3.01
N VAL A 76 -5.42 -0.65 -1.95
CA VAL A 76 -5.73 -1.18 -0.61
C VAL A 76 -5.86 0.00 0.34
N TRP A 77 -7.04 0.11 0.94
CA TRP A 77 -7.40 1.17 1.86
C TRP A 77 -7.80 0.63 3.21
N PHE A 78 -7.37 1.31 4.28
CA PHE A 78 -7.82 1.06 5.64
C PHE A 78 -8.66 2.24 6.16
N ASP A 79 -9.80 1.93 6.79
CA ASP A 79 -10.65 2.92 7.46
C ASP A 79 -10.14 3.16 8.88
N ARG A 80 -9.36 4.22 9.05
CA ARG A 80 -8.82 4.69 10.34
C ARG A 80 -9.74 5.72 11.01
N THR A 81 -11.00 5.81 10.59
CA THR A 81 -12.00 6.61 11.33
C THR A 81 -12.48 5.89 12.59
N HIS A 82 -12.13 4.62 12.73
CA HIS A 82 -12.46 3.74 13.84
C HIS A 82 -11.20 3.02 14.32
N GLU A 83 -11.28 2.39 15.49
CA GLU A 83 -10.22 1.52 15.97
C GLU A 83 -10.02 0.33 15.02
N MET A 84 -8.78 0.11 14.63
CA MET A 84 -8.42 -0.98 13.74
C MET A 84 -8.39 -2.30 14.51
N PRO A 85 -9.04 -3.36 14.02
CA PRO A 85 -8.85 -4.68 14.60
C PRO A 85 -7.40 -5.14 14.42
N GLU A 86 -6.88 -5.87 15.40
CA GLU A 86 -5.55 -6.46 15.30
C GLU A 86 -5.53 -7.57 14.23
N ILE A 87 -4.41 -7.69 13.52
CA ILE A 87 -4.18 -8.84 12.64
C ILE A 87 -3.87 -10.06 13.52
N PRO A 88 -4.67 -11.15 13.46
CA PRO A 88 -4.43 -12.31 14.29
C PRO A 88 -3.04 -12.91 14.07
N HIS A 89 -2.30 -13.13 15.16
CA HIS A 89 -0.95 -13.72 15.15
C HIS A 89 0.05 -12.97 14.24
N TYR A 90 -0.06 -11.62 14.18
CA TYR A 90 0.76 -10.80 13.30
C TYR A 90 2.25 -11.10 13.44
N ASP A 91 2.80 -11.04 14.67
CA ASP A 91 4.22 -11.24 14.93
C ASP A 91 4.71 -12.63 14.51
N ASP A 92 3.95 -13.68 14.79
CA ASP A 92 4.29 -15.06 14.40
C ASP A 92 4.27 -15.22 12.87
N ARG A 93 3.26 -14.65 12.22
CA ARG A 93 3.11 -14.69 10.75
C ARG A 93 4.23 -13.89 10.09
N LEU A 94 4.53 -12.68 10.60
CA LEU A 94 5.61 -11.83 10.11
C LEU A 94 6.97 -12.52 10.26
N ALA A 95 7.25 -13.12 11.43
CA ALA A 95 8.49 -13.86 11.65
C ALA A 95 8.65 -15.05 10.69
N ALA A 96 7.56 -15.78 10.41
CA ALA A 96 7.57 -16.91 9.50
C ALA A 96 7.86 -16.53 8.04
N LEU A 97 7.31 -15.41 7.55
CA LEU A 97 7.50 -14.94 6.17
C LEU A 97 8.83 -14.19 5.97
N ALA A 98 9.23 -13.36 6.94
CA ALA A 98 10.39 -12.48 6.82
C ALA A 98 11.71 -13.18 7.12
N GLY A 99 11.71 -14.20 8.00
CA GLY A 99 12.93 -14.95 8.35
C GLY A 99 14.04 -14.05 8.86
N GLU A 100 15.19 -14.07 8.20
CA GLU A 100 16.37 -13.28 8.59
C GLU A 100 16.17 -11.77 8.45
N TRP A 101 15.22 -11.31 7.64
CA TRP A 101 14.90 -9.88 7.44
C TRP A 101 13.87 -9.34 8.43
N LEU A 102 13.36 -10.13 9.36
CA LEU A 102 12.37 -9.71 10.36
C LEU A 102 12.72 -8.38 11.06
N PRO A 103 13.99 -8.10 11.45
CA PRO A 103 14.34 -6.82 12.06
C PRO A 103 14.03 -5.59 11.19
N ASN A 104 14.09 -5.72 9.85
CA ASN A 104 13.78 -4.63 8.94
C ASN A 104 12.27 -4.32 8.93
N PHE A 105 11.42 -5.36 9.01
CA PHE A 105 9.97 -5.19 9.10
C PHE A 105 9.54 -4.59 10.44
N HIS A 106 10.15 -5.02 11.56
CA HIS A 106 9.90 -4.38 12.85
C HIS A 106 10.31 -2.91 12.85
N ALA A 107 11.42 -2.54 12.20
CA ALA A 107 11.83 -1.15 12.07
C ALA A 107 10.82 -0.34 11.23
N LEU A 108 10.21 -0.94 10.19
CA LEU A 108 9.15 -0.32 9.41
C LEU A 108 7.89 -0.10 10.26
N ASP A 109 7.46 -1.12 11.01
CA ASP A 109 6.29 -1.03 11.89
C ASP A 109 6.48 0.07 12.94
N GLU A 110 7.63 0.10 13.63
CA GLU A 110 7.97 1.15 14.61
C GLU A 110 7.99 2.55 13.98
N LEU A 111 8.52 2.68 12.76
CA LEU A 111 8.57 3.94 12.03
C LEU A 111 7.15 4.45 11.72
N PHE A 112 6.29 3.58 11.21
CA PHE A 112 4.93 3.93 10.85
C PHE A 112 4.08 4.20 12.09
N ASP A 113 4.13 3.36 13.12
CA ASP A 113 3.40 3.55 14.38
C ASP A 113 3.72 4.90 15.03
N LYS A 114 5.01 5.27 15.04
CA LYS A 114 5.48 6.54 15.58
C LYS A 114 4.95 7.77 14.84
N HIS A 115 4.72 7.65 13.54
CA HIS A 115 4.42 8.79 12.68
C HIS A 115 3.00 8.76 12.08
N HIS A 116 2.24 7.69 12.30
CA HIS A 116 0.87 7.59 11.80
C HIS A 116 -0.01 8.69 12.40
N PRO A 117 -0.86 9.38 11.58
CA PRO A 117 -1.77 10.40 12.08
C PRO A 117 -2.78 9.81 13.08
N VAL A 118 -3.08 10.59 14.13
CA VAL A 118 -4.09 10.21 15.13
C VAL A 118 -5.50 10.68 14.77
N ASP A 119 -5.61 11.67 13.87
CA ASP A 119 -6.90 12.17 13.41
C ASP A 119 -7.62 11.12 12.56
N PRO A 120 -8.96 10.99 12.64
CA PRO A 120 -9.73 10.05 11.84
C PRO A 120 -9.54 10.27 10.33
N HIS A 121 -9.19 9.21 9.58
CA HIS A 121 -8.90 9.29 8.14
C HIS A 121 -9.03 7.93 7.43
N TRP A 122 -9.00 7.96 6.11
CA TRP A 122 -8.75 6.78 5.29
C TRP A 122 -7.26 6.69 4.93
N HIS A 123 -6.64 5.53 5.13
CA HIS A 123 -5.24 5.30 4.80
C HIS A 123 -5.11 4.51 3.50
N LEU A 124 -4.54 5.12 2.46
CA LEU A 124 -4.11 4.41 1.25
C LEU A 124 -2.79 3.70 1.54
N ALA A 125 -2.86 2.42 1.90
CA ALA A 125 -1.68 1.63 2.19
C ALA A 125 -0.93 1.23 0.91
N PHE A 126 -1.66 0.81 -0.14
CA PHE A 126 -1.04 0.37 -1.39
C PHE A 126 -1.83 0.85 -2.60
N LEU A 127 -1.11 1.38 -3.60
CA LEU A 127 -1.62 1.68 -4.95
C LEU A 127 -0.67 1.05 -5.96
N ALA A 128 -1.06 -0.07 -6.52
CA ALA A 128 -0.22 -0.87 -7.41
C ALA A 128 -0.80 -0.97 -8.81
N VAL A 129 0.07 -0.87 -9.81
CA VAL A 129 -0.26 -1.11 -11.23
C VAL A 129 0.81 -2.01 -11.81
N HIS A 130 0.41 -3.12 -12.43
CA HIS A 130 1.32 -4.04 -13.07
C HIS A 130 2.29 -3.29 -14.00
N PRO A 131 3.60 -3.59 -13.99
CA PRO A 131 4.61 -2.84 -14.76
C PRO A 131 4.24 -2.63 -16.24
N ASP A 132 3.70 -3.65 -16.90
CA ASP A 132 3.30 -3.57 -18.32
C ASP A 132 2.04 -2.71 -18.58
N HIS A 133 1.33 -2.30 -17.53
CA HIS A 133 0.10 -1.50 -17.60
C HIS A 133 0.22 -0.12 -16.97
N GLN A 134 1.43 0.26 -16.50
CA GLN A 134 1.70 1.58 -15.95
C GLN A 134 1.54 2.67 -17.02
N HIS A 135 1.46 3.92 -16.56
CA HIS A 135 1.27 5.12 -17.41
C HIS A 135 -0.04 5.15 -18.23
N GLY A 136 -0.93 4.15 -18.07
CA GLY A 136 -2.26 4.10 -18.68
C GLY A 136 -3.38 4.78 -17.86
N GLY A 137 -3.05 5.41 -16.73
CA GLY A 137 -4.03 6.11 -15.88
C GLY A 137 -4.80 5.21 -14.90
N LEU A 138 -4.46 3.91 -14.79
CA LEU A 138 -5.19 2.96 -13.92
C LEU A 138 -5.10 3.35 -12.44
N GLY A 139 -3.92 3.75 -11.95
CA GLY A 139 -3.76 4.24 -10.58
C GLY A 139 -4.60 5.49 -10.31
N GLY A 140 -4.67 6.41 -11.29
CA GLY A 140 -5.54 7.57 -11.22
C GLY A 140 -7.02 7.20 -11.13
N ALA A 141 -7.47 6.23 -11.94
CA ALA A 141 -8.86 5.77 -11.91
C ALA A 141 -9.24 5.16 -10.54
N LEU A 142 -8.35 4.38 -9.92
CA LEU A 142 -8.54 3.86 -8.57
C LEU A 142 -8.65 4.98 -7.53
N MET A 143 -7.78 5.99 -7.62
CA MET A 143 -7.83 7.16 -6.73
C MET A 143 -9.14 7.94 -6.88
N ASP A 144 -9.57 8.21 -8.13
CA ASP A 144 -10.83 8.92 -8.42
C ASP A 144 -12.02 8.16 -7.86
N ASN A 145 -12.05 6.82 -8.04
CA ASN A 145 -13.13 5.97 -7.55
C ASN A 145 -13.27 6.06 -6.03
N THR A 146 -12.17 5.84 -5.30
CA THR A 146 -12.24 5.91 -3.83
C THR A 146 -12.56 7.31 -3.34
N HIS A 147 -11.94 8.37 -3.91
CA HIS A 147 -12.16 9.74 -3.42
C HIS A 147 -13.61 10.21 -3.58
N GLN A 148 -14.37 9.68 -4.55
CA GLN A 148 -15.81 9.96 -4.67
C GLN A 148 -16.59 9.40 -3.48
N ASP A 149 -16.16 8.26 -2.92
CA ASP A 149 -16.84 7.58 -1.82
C ASP A 149 -16.47 8.14 -0.43
N LEU A 150 -15.33 8.84 -0.29
CA LEU A 150 -14.86 9.31 1.03
C LEU A 150 -15.74 10.38 1.66
N GLY A 151 -16.64 11.02 0.90
CA GLY A 151 -17.64 11.95 1.43
C GLY A 151 -17.05 13.16 2.18
N GLY A 152 -15.81 13.55 1.87
CA GLY A 152 -15.08 14.61 2.56
C GLY A 152 -14.28 14.12 3.79
N THR A 153 -14.25 12.83 4.07
CA THR A 153 -13.34 12.26 5.09
C THR A 153 -11.89 12.44 4.64
N PRO A 154 -10.99 12.89 5.52
CA PRO A 154 -9.58 13.02 5.19
C PRO A 154 -8.95 11.70 4.75
N ALA A 155 -7.87 11.80 3.98
CA ALA A 155 -7.09 10.65 3.55
C ALA A 155 -5.59 10.87 3.77
N TYR A 156 -4.90 9.79 4.12
CA TYR A 156 -3.47 9.75 4.40
C TYR A 156 -2.78 8.71 3.54
N LEU A 157 -1.51 8.93 3.25
CA LEU A 157 -0.62 7.95 2.62
C LEU A 157 0.86 8.27 2.89
N GLU A 158 1.73 7.28 2.67
CA GLU A 158 3.17 7.44 2.54
C GLU A 158 3.58 7.26 1.08
N ALA A 159 4.07 8.33 0.44
CA ALA A 159 4.65 8.24 -0.89
C ALA A 159 6.10 7.73 -0.80
N THR A 160 6.58 7.07 -1.85
CA THR A 160 7.88 6.40 -1.87
C THR A 160 8.91 7.10 -2.76
N ASN A 161 8.48 8.00 -3.66
CA ASN A 161 9.37 8.72 -4.57
C ASN A 161 8.70 9.99 -5.13
N ASP A 162 9.47 10.79 -5.85
CA ASP A 162 9.02 12.06 -6.44
C ASP A 162 7.87 11.92 -7.44
N ASP A 163 7.82 10.83 -8.21
CA ASP A 163 6.75 10.60 -9.17
C ASP A 163 5.42 10.36 -8.44
N ASN A 164 5.45 9.59 -7.36
CA ASN A 164 4.31 9.35 -6.51
C ASN A 164 3.86 10.62 -5.78
N ILE A 165 4.80 11.41 -5.24
CA ILE A 165 4.50 12.72 -4.63
C ILE A 165 3.78 13.63 -5.64
N ARG A 166 4.28 13.71 -6.88
CA ARG A 166 3.64 14.50 -7.95
C ARG A 166 2.24 13.97 -8.30
N LEU A 167 2.07 12.66 -8.31
CA LEU A 167 0.75 12.04 -8.51
C LEU A 167 -0.20 12.48 -7.40
N TYR A 168 0.15 12.24 -6.14
CA TYR A 168 -0.75 12.49 -5.01
C TYR A 168 -1.08 13.99 -4.83
N ARG A 169 -0.15 14.89 -5.12
CA ARG A 169 -0.43 16.35 -5.13
C ARG A 169 -1.53 16.72 -6.14
N ARG A 170 -1.60 16.06 -7.30
CA ARG A 170 -2.71 16.28 -8.27
C ARG A 170 -4.07 15.81 -7.73
N TYR A 171 -4.05 14.88 -6.76
CA TYR A 171 -5.25 14.38 -6.05
C TYR A 171 -5.57 15.15 -4.76
N GLY A 172 -4.91 16.29 -4.54
CA GLY A 172 -5.19 17.18 -3.42
C GLY A 172 -4.47 16.83 -2.12
N TYR A 173 -3.48 15.92 -2.16
CA TYR A 173 -2.63 15.65 -1.00
C TYR A 173 -1.58 16.74 -0.85
N SER A 174 -1.32 17.13 0.39
CA SER A 174 -0.28 18.07 0.81
C SER A 174 0.70 17.42 1.78
N ASP A 175 1.89 17.98 1.85
CA ASP A 175 2.96 17.49 2.71
C ASP A 175 2.59 17.66 4.19
N MET A 176 2.84 16.65 5.02
CA MET A 176 2.71 16.73 6.48
C MET A 176 4.01 17.21 7.13
N ILE A 177 3.99 17.42 8.43
CA ILE A 177 5.18 17.76 9.24
C ILE A 177 5.37 16.70 10.31
N PRO A 178 6.51 15.97 10.36
CA PRO A 178 7.56 15.95 9.33
C PRO A 178 7.04 15.39 8.01
N PHE A 179 7.60 15.84 6.89
CA PHE A 179 7.22 15.35 5.56
C PHE A 179 7.87 13.99 5.29
N ASP A 180 9.17 13.90 5.45
CA ASP A 180 9.96 12.69 5.30
C ASP A 180 10.20 11.99 6.63
N ILE A 181 10.11 10.68 6.63
CA ILE A 181 10.46 9.78 7.71
C ILE A 181 11.36 8.68 7.13
N HIS A 182 12.32 8.18 7.91
CA HIS A 182 13.39 7.35 7.37
C HIS A 182 13.53 6.03 8.11
N MET A 183 13.75 4.96 7.34
CA MET A 183 14.24 3.69 7.84
C MET A 183 15.65 3.83 8.44
N PRO A 184 16.16 2.87 9.22
CA PRO A 184 17.51 2.92 9.79
C PRO A 184 18.66 3.03 8.77
N ASP A 185 18.43 2.62 7.51
CA ASP A 185 19.38 2.73 6.41
C ASP A 185 19.22 4.01 5.58
N ASP A 186 18.44 4.98 6.10
CA ASP A 186 18.11 6.27 5.50
C ASP A 186 17.13 6.21 4.32
N THR A 187 16.51 5.06 4.05
CA THR A 187 15.45 4.93 3.03
C THR A 187 14.21 5.74 3.41
N PRO A 188 13.75 6.70 2.57
CA PRO A 188 12.69 7.62 2.94
C PRO A 188 11.29 7.10 2.65
N PHE A 189 10.33 7.60 3.44
CA PHE A 189 8.90 7.63 3.12
C PHE A 189 8.40 9.06 3.29
N TYR A 190 7.44 9.49 2.46
CA TYR A 190 6.95 10.88 2.42
C TYR A 190 5.49 10.94 2.82
N ARG A 191 5.20 11.54 3.97
CA ARG A 191 3.87 11.60 4.58
C ARG A 191 3.01 12.68 3.93
N MET A 192 1.85 12.29 3.43
CA MET A 192 0.96 13.21 2.73
C MET A 192 -0.49 13.09 3.23
N TRP A 193 -1.17 14.21 3.31
CA TRP A 193 -2.53 14.33 3.84
C TRP A 193 -3.43 15.08 2.87
N ARG A 194 -4.66 14.59 2.73
CA ARG A 194 -5.75 15.23 2.00
C ARG A 194 -6.92 15.48 2.96
N SER A 195 -7.37 16.77 3.05
CA SER A 195 -8.55 17.19 3.82
C SER A 195 -9.82 17.07 3.03
#